data_4dc04ffc59ecbe31f4b708af76968e0d
#
_entry.id   4dc04ffc59ecbe31f4b708af76968e0d
#
_cell.length_a   1.000
_cell.length_b   1.000
_cell.length_c   1.000
_cell.angle_alpha   90.00
_cell.angle_beta   90.00
_cell.angle_gamma   90.00
#
_symmetry.space_group_name_H-M   'P 1'
#
loop_
_entity.id
_entity.type
_entity.pdbx_description
1 polymer ?
#
loop_
_entity_poly.entity_id
_entity_poly.type
_entity_poly.pdbx_seq_one_letter_code
_entity_poly.pdbx_strand_id
1 'polypeptide(L)'
;ACGAGLDLVTTSDIAIAADHATFFDPHVSIGVVSAREMVRMARALPFNVAMRMALIGKHERMSAERAYELGLITEIVPRDTLMERAWELAEIVNRNAPLAVRGTRMAMRKGLSLPIYEAELLAESYRMRCAQTEDAKEGPAAFLEKRTPNWKCA
;
A
#
# COMPACT_ATOMS: atom_id res chain seq x y z
N ALA A 1 -0.35 3.61 15.47
CA ALA A 1 0.08 4.72 14.61
C ALA A 1 -0.84 5.93 14.84
N CYS A 2 -0.30 7.16 14.82
CA CYS A 2 -1.09 8.38 14.97
C CYS A 2 -0.43 9.52 14.18
N GLY A 3 -1.23 10.54 13.77
CA GLY A 3 -0.74 11.71 13.04
C GLY A 3 0.17 11.35 11.87
N ALA A 4 1.42 11.79 11.88
CA ALA A 4 2.41 11.44 10.84
C ALA A 4 2.59 9.92 10.65
N GLY A 5 2.38 9.11 11.68
CA GLY A 5 2.36 7.66 11.58
C GLY A 5 1.23 7.13 10.69
N LEU A 6 0.06 7.77 10.71
CA LEU A 6 -1.04 7.45 9.79
C LEU A 6 -0.70 7.84 8.35
N ASP A 7 0.04 8.95 8.15
CA ASP A 7 0.51 9.33 6.81
C ASP A 7 1.42 8.24 6.23
N LEU A 8 2.32 7.66 7.03
CA LEU A 8 3.14 6.53 6.61
C LEU A 8 2.31 5.30 6.25
N VAL A 9 1.30 4.94 7.06
CA VAL A 9 0.41 3.81 6.77
C VAL A 9 -0.28 4.00 5.42
N THR A 10 -0.90 5.16 5.19
CA THR A 10 -1.67 5.45 3.95
C THR A 10 -0.80 5.67 2.72
N THR A 11 0.50 5.95 2.88
CA THR A 11 1.47 6.10 1.78
C THR A 11 2.25 4.83 1.48
N SER A 12 2.25 3.85 2.37
CA SER A 12 2.83 2.54 2.11
C SER A 12 2.01 1.77 1.08
N ASP A 13 2.66 0.90 0.33
CA ASP A 13 1.99 0.05 -0.67
C ASP A 13 1.36 -1.19 -0.01
N ILE A 14 2.02 -1.73 1.01
CA ILE A 14 1.56 -2.84 1.83
C ILE A 14 1.74 -2.41 3.29
N ALA A 15 0.68 -2.46 4.06
CA ALA A 15 0.70 -2.19 5.49
C ALA A 15 0.26 -3.42 6.28
N ILE A 16 1.06 -3.82 7.25
CA ILE A 16 0.76 -4.87 8.21
C ILE A 16 0.87 -4.30 9.63
N ALA A 17 0.23 -4.91 10.59
CA ALA A 17 0.26 -4.43 11.97
C ALA A 17 0.44 -5.56 12.98
N ALA A 18 0.99 -5.22 14.13
CA ALA A 18 0.93 -6.10 15.30
C ALA A 18 -0.49 -6.16 15.85
N ASP A 19 -0.85 -7.27 16.46
CA ASP A 19 -2.16 -7.56 17.04
C ASP A 19 -2.67 -6.50 18.05
N HIS A 20 -1.78 -5.91 18.84
CA HIS A 20 -2.09 -4.85 19.81
C HIS A 20 -2.04 -3.43 19.23
N ALA A 21 -1.76 -3.27 17.92
CA ALA A 21 -1.63 -1.94 17.32
C ALA A 21 -2.96 -1.19 17.31
N THR A 22 -2.87 0.14 17.48
CA THR A 22 -4.02 1.03 17.39
C THR A 22 -3.74 2.22 16.48
N PHE A 23 -4.80 2.76 15.89
CA PHE A 23 -4.76 3.86 14.93
C PHE A 23 -5.70 4.98 15.37
N PHE A 24 -5.23 6.22 15.37
CA PHE A 24 -6.07 7.39 15.68
C PHE A 24 -5.42 8.67 15.15
N ASP A 25 -6.22 9.71 15.01
CA ASP A 25 -5.71 11.04 14.64
C ASP A 25 -5.87 12.04 15.77
N PRO A 26 -4.79 12.64 16.33
CA PRO A 26 -4.87 13.53 17.47
C PRO A 26 -5.09 15.00 17.11
N HIS A 27 -5.02 15.41 15.84
CA HIS A 27 -4.86 16.81 15.44
C HIS A 27 -5.97 17.73 15.97
N VAL A 28 -7.23 17.37 15.78
CA VAL A 28 -8.36 18.19 16.26
C VAL A 28 -8.37 18.33 17.77
N SER A 29 -7.86 17.34 18.51
CA SER A 29 -7.76 17.36 19.96
C SER A 29 -6.72 18.34 20.50
N ILE A 30 -5.81 18.82 19.64
CA ILE A 30 -4.78 19.79 19.98
C ILE A 30 -4.97 21.12 19.22
N GLY A 31 -6.15 21.33 18.61
CA GLY A 31 -6.48 22.56 17.90
C GLY A 31 -5.82 22.70 16.53
N VAL A 32 -5.37 21.62 15.93
CA VAL A 32 -4.72 21.59 14.60
C VAL A 32 -5.61 20.86 13.61
N VAL A 33 -5.65 21.34 12.38
CA VAL A 33 -6.36 20.66 11.27
C VAL A 33 -5.56 19.43 10.85
N SER A 34 -6.22 18.27 10.83
CA SER A 34 -5.67 17.09 10.18
C SER A 34 -5.77 17.25 8.66
N ALA A 35 -4.62 17.36 7.99
CA ALA A 35 -4.58 17.69 6.57
C ALA A 35 -4.35 16.44 5.71
N ARG A 36 -3.09 16.16 5.35
CA ARG A 36 -2.74 15.10 4.40
C ARG A 36 -3.15 13.72 4.86
N GLU A 37 -2.97 13.44 6.14
CA GLU A 37 -3.25 12.15 6.77
C GLU A 37 -4.70 11.74 6.53
N MET A 38 -5.64 12.63 6.84
CA MET A 38 -7.06 12.30 6.75
C MET A 38 -7.64 12.41 5.35
N VAL A 39 -7.06 13.25 4.48
CA VAL A 39 -7.41 13.24 3.04
C VAL A 39 -7.05 11.90 2.39
N ARG A 40 -5.89 11.32 2.74
CA ARG A 40 -5.49 9.99 2.27
C ARG A 40 -6.30 8.89 2.94
N MET A 41 -6.57 9.02 4.24
CA MET A 41 -7.39 8.08 4.97
C MET A 41 -8.80 7.97 4.38
N ALA A 42 -9.40 9.09 3.97
CA ALA A 42 -10.70 9.13 3.31
C ALA A 42 -10.73 8.46 1.93
N ARG A 43 -9.57 8.16 1.34
CA ARG A 43 -9.43 7.35 0.12
C ARG A 43 -9.15 5.88 0.40
N ALA A 44 -8.64 5.57 1.57
CA ALA A 44 -8.30 4.21 2.01
C ALA A 44 -9.45 3.53 2.76
N LEU A 45 -10.31 4.31 3.43
CA LEU A 45 -11.42 3.82 4.24
C LEU A 45 -12.77 4.37 3.75
N PRO A 46 -13.89 3.74 4.13
CA PRO A 46 -15.20 4.35 3.99
C PRO A 46 -15.21 5.75 4.61
N PHE A 47 -15.73 6.72 3.88
CA PHE A 47 -15.65 8.15 4.24
C PHE A 47 -16.11 8.43 5.68
N ASN A 48 -17.23 7.82 6.11
CA ASN A 48 -17.76 8.02 7.47
C ASN A 48 -16.82 7.48 8.55
N VAL A 49 -16.05 6.44 8.28
CA VAL A 49 -15.05 5.88 9.21
C VAL A 49 -13.88 6.85 9.35
N ALA A 50 -13.37 7.35 8.22
CA ALA A 50 -12.32 8.36 8.21
C ALA A 50 -12.76 9.65 8.93
N MET A 51 -13.99 10.14 8.66
CA MET A 51 -14.58 11.28 9.35
C MET A 51 -14.70 11.07 10.86
N ARG A 52 -15.15 9.88 11.28
CA ARG A 52 -15.22 9.53 12.71
C ARG A 52 -13.84 9.63 13.36
N MET A 53 -12.82 9.02 12.76
CA MET A 53 -11.44 9.10 13.28
C MET A 53 -10.94 10.56 13.36
N ALA A 54 -11.18 11.35 12.30
CA ALA A 54 -10.75 12.75 12.25
C ALA A 54 -11.40 13.62 13.30
N LEU A 55 -12.73 13.48 13.49
CA LEU A 55 -13.51 14.40 14.35
C LEU A 55 -13.50 14.00 15.83
N ILE A 56 -13.39 12.71 16.13
CA ILE A 56 -13.29 12.24 17.52
C ILE A 56 -11.88 12.45 18.10
N GLY A 57 -10.86 12.44 17.22
CA GLY A 57 -9.51 12.76 17.64
C GLY A 57 -8.90 11.70 18.56
N LYS A 58 -8.19 12.14 19.60
CA LYS A 58 -7.51 11.25 20.56
C LYS A 58 -8.45 10.41 21.45
N HIS A 59 -9.75 10.71 21.44
CA HIS A 59 -10.72 10.09 22.35
C HIS A 59 -11.17 8.70 21.90
N GLU A 60 -10.85 8.30 20.68
CA GLU A 60 -11.13 6.98 20.16
C GLU A 60 -9.92 6.40 19.41
N ARG A 61 -9.76 5.08 19.48
CA ARG A 61 -8.69 4.36 18.77
C ARG A 61 -9.31 3.19 17.99
N MET A 62 -8.94 3.08 16.74
CA MET A 62 -9.25 1.91 15.92
C MET A 62 -8.27 0.79 16.27
N SER A 63 -8.77 -0.41 16.53
CA SER A 63 -7.92 -1.60 16.76
C SER A 63 -7.30 -2.13 15.47
N ALA A 64 -6.33 -3.02 15.58
CA ALA A 64 -5.73 -3.72 14.45
C ALA A 64 -6.76 -4.57 13.68
N GLU A 65 -7.66 -5.28 14.40
CA GLU A 65 -8.73 -6.07 13.81
C GLU A 65 -9.65 -5.18 12.97
N ARG A 66 -10.07 -4.05 13.53
CA ARG A 66 -10.95 -3.12 12.81
C ARG A 66 -10.26 -2.50 11.60
N ALA A 67 -8.98 -2.18 11.70
CA ALA A 67 -8.18 -1.68 10.58
C ALA A 67 -8.04 -2.74 9.46
N TYR A 68 -7.89 -4.00 9.83
CA TYR A 68 -7.85 -5.13 8.90
C TYR A 68 -9.20 -5.35 8.20
N GLU A 69 -10.31 -5.42 8.98
CA GLU A 69 -11.66 -5.55 8.42
C GLU A 69 -11.99 -4.47 7.38
N LEU A 70 -11.51 -3.26 7.60
CA LEU A 70 -11.75 -2.11 6.73
C LEU A 70 -10.73 -1.97 5.58
N GLY A 71 -9.71 -2.82 5.55
CA GLY A 71 -8.67 -2.81 4.52
C GLY A 71 -7.62 -1.70 4.66
N LEU A 72 -7.49 -1.07 5.83
CA LEU A 72 -6.41 -0.13 6.11
C LEU A 72 -5.05 -0.84 6.20
N ILE A 73 -5.06 -2.05 6.74
CA ILE A 73 -3.93 -2.97 6.77
C ILE A 73 -4.32 -4.29 6.14
N THR A 74 -3.35 -5.03 5.65
CA THR A 74 -3.57 -6.28 4.89
C THR A 74 -3.32 -7.54 5.71
N GLU A 75 -2.68 -7.42 6.88
CA GLU A 75 -2.34 -8.56 7.72
C GLU A 75 -2.15 -8.12 9.19
N ILE A 76 -2.52 -9.00 10.12
CA ILE A 76 -2.25 -8.86 11.56
C ILE A 76 -1.33 -10.00 11.97
N VAL A 77 -0.27 -9.67 12.68
CA VAL A 77 0.73 -10.64 13.16
C VAL A 77 1.07 -10.40 14.63
N PRO A 78 1.59 -11.39 15.35
CA PRO A 78 2.15 -11.16 16.69
C PRO A 78 3.26 -10.10 16.64
N ARG A 79 3.37 -9.29 17.70
CA ARG A 79 4.39 -8.22 17.77
C ARG A 79 5.79 -8.70 17.47
N ASP A 80 6.15 -9.84 18.03
CA ASP A 80 7.53 -10.34 17.98
C ASP A 80 7.94 -10.81 16.59
N THR A 81 6.98 -11.15 15.72
CA THR A 81 7.21 -11.58 14.34
C THR A 81 6.96 -10.48 13.30
N LEU A 82 6.55 -9.28 13.71
CA LEU A 82 6.16 -8.21 12.79
C LEU A 82 7.26 -7.85 11.79
N MET A 83 8.49 -7.67 12.27
CA MET A 83 9.60 -7.29 11.40
C MET A 83 10.05 -8.43 10.50
N GLU A 84 10.04 -9.67 11.00
CA GLU A 84 10.34 -10.87 10.21
C GLU A 84 9.34 -10.97 9.04
N ARG A 85 8.03 -10.85 9.36
CA ARG A 85 6.99 -10.90 8.34
C ARG A 85 7.09 -9.77 7.31
N ALA A 86 7.43 -8.57 7.75
CA ALA A 86 7.65 -7.44 6.84
C ALA A 86 8.81 -7.70 5.85
N TRP A 87 9.91 -8.29 6.33
CA TRP A 87 11.03 -8.69 5.48
C TRP A 87 10.67 -9.81 4.52
N GLU A 88 9.93 -10.83 4.96
CA GLU A 88 9.43 -11.88 4.07
C GLU A 88 8.60 -11.31 2.91
N LEU A 89 7.67 -10.39 3.21
CA LEU A 89 6.85 -9.74 2.18
C LEU A 89 7.72 -8.93 1.19
N ALA A 90 8.72 -8.20 1.71
CA ALA A 90 9.65 -7.45 0.87
C ALA A 90 10.48 -8.37 -0.04
N GLU A 91 10.94 -9.51 0.47
CA GLU A 91 11.65 -10.52 -0.33
C GLU A 91 10.75 -11.15 -1.39
N ILE A 92 9.49 -11.43 -1.07
CA ILE A 92 8.51 -11.93 -2.06
C ILE A 92 8.33 -10.91 -3.19
N VAL A 93 8.20 -9.62 -2.87
CA VAL A 93 8.11 -8.56 -3.88
C VAL A 93 9.38 -8.53 -4.74
N ASN A 94 10.57 -8.67 -4.13
CA ASN A 94 11.85 -8.65 -4.83
C ASN A 94 12.09 -9.86 -5.75
N ARG A 95 11.34 -10.95 -5.58
CA ARG A 95 11.39 -12.10 -6.51
C ARG A 95 10.70 -11.83 -7.85
N ASN A 96 9.91 -10.77 -7.95
CA ASN A 96 9.22 -10.40 -9.18
C ASN A 96 10.08 -9.47 -10.04
N ALA A 97 9.75 -9.38 -11.34
CA ALA A 97 10.42 -8.51 -12.29
C ALA A 97 10.39 -7.03 -11.83
N PRO A 98 11.54 -6.40 -11.52
CA PRO A 98 11.57 -5.09 -10.87
C PRO A 98 10.89 -3.97 -11.68
N LEU A 99 11.02 -4.00 -13.01
CA LEU A 99 10.38 -2.99 -13.87
C LEU A 99 8.86 -3.17 -13.91
N ALA A 100 8.38 -4.41 -13.89
CA ALA A 100 6.94 -4.70 -13.82
C ALA A 100 6.35 -4.26 -12.47
N VAL A 101 7.02 -4.56 -11.35
CA VAL A 101 6.61 -4.11 -10.01
C VAL A 101 6.52 -2.59 -9.96
N ARG A 102 7.56 -1.88 -10.40
CA ARG A 102 7.58 -0.41 -10.43
C ARG A 102 6.50 0.17 -11.33
N GLY A 103 6.33 -0.39 -12.54
CA GLY A 103 5.31 0.03 -13.50
C GLY A 103 3.90 -0.15 -12.93
N THR A 104 3.59 -1.32 -12.38
CA THR A 104 2.30 -1.61 -11.74
C THR A 104 2.03 -0.65 -10.59
N ARG A 105 3.00 -0.48 -9.67
CA ARG A 105 2.88 0.46 -8.57
C ARG A 105 2.57 1.88 -9.03
N MET A 106 3.30 2.37 -10.03
CA MET A 106 3.12 3.73 -10.55
C MET A 106 1.77 3.90 -11.26
N ALA A 107 1.34 2.91 -12.04
CA ALA A 107 0.03 2.91 -12.70
C ALA A 107 -1.10 3.00 -11.68
N MET A 108 -1.09 2.14 -10.66
CA MET A 108 -2.12 2.14 -9.62
C MET A 108 -2.13 3.46 -8.82
N ARG A 109 -0.96 3.91 -8.33
CA ARG A 109 -0.89 5.12 -7.50
C ARG A 109 -1.32 6.38 -8.24
N LYS A 110 -0.88 6.57 -9.47
CA LYS A 110 -1.28 7.71 -10.29
C LYS A 110 -2.74 7.59 -10.75
N GLY A 111 -3.19 6.38 -11.06
CA GLY A 111 -4.56 6.09 -11.49
C GLY A 111 -5.61 6.50 -10.46
N LEU A 112 -5.30 6.43 -9.14
CA LEU A 112 -6.21 6.90 -8.09
C LEU A 112 -6.62 8.37 -8.19
N SER A 113 -5.91 9.18 -8.97
CA SER A 113 -6.18 10.62 -9.14
C SER A 113 -6.72 10.97 -10.51
N LEU A 114 -7.00 9.97 -11.35
CA LEU A 114 -7.46 10.13 -12.72
C LEU A 114 -8.86 9.53 -12.90
N PRO A 115 -9.65 10.03 -13.87
CA PRO A 115 -10.81 9.28 -14.38
C PRO A 115 -10.38 7.90 -14.89
N ILE A 116 -11.28 6.93 -14.83
CA ILE A 116 -10.93 5.52 -15.11
C ILE A 116 -10.27 5.32 -16.47
N TYR A 117 -10.80 5.95 -17.51
CA TYR A 117 -10.28 5.81 -18.86
C TYR A 117 -8.83 6.32 -18.98
N GLU A 118 -8.54 7.50 -18.42
CA GLU A 118 -7.18 8.06 -18.40
C GLU A 118 -6.23 7.22 -17.54
N ALA A 119 -6.73 6.66 -16.45
CA ALA A 119 -5.97 5.73 -15.60
C ALA A 119 -5.58 4.47 -16.37
N GLU A 120 -6.50 3.88 -17.16
CA GLU A 120 -6.26 2.71 -18.01
C GLU A 120 -5.25 3.03 -19.12
N LEU A 121 -5.37 4.17 -19.80
CA LEU A 121 -4.39 4.60 -20.80
C LEU A 121 -2.99 4.77 -20.19
N LEU A 122 -2.91 5.36 -19.00
CA LEU A 122 -1.66 5.49 -18.29
C LEU A 122 -1.07 4.10 -17.94
N ALA A 123 -1.89 3.21 -17.41
CA ALA A 123 -1.47 1.84 -17.06
C ALA A 123 -0.96 1.09 -18.30
N GLU A 124 -1.67 1.21 -19.43
CA GLU A 124 -1.26 0.63 -20.70
C GLU A 124 0.09 1.18 -21.18
N SER A 125 0.36 2.47 -20.99
CA SER A 125 1.66 3.06 -21.33
C SER A 125 2.82 2.45 -20.53
N TYR A 126 2.61 2.09 -19.27
CA TYR A 126 3.58 1.37 -18.44
C TYR A 126 3.74 -0.08 -18.92
N ARG A 127 2.63 -0.75 -19.23
CA ARG A 127 2.64 -2.12 -19.77
C ARG A 127 3.43 -2.22 -21.08
N MET A 128 3.17 -1.30 -22.02
CA MET A 128 3.87 -1.28 -23.32
C MET A 128 5.38 -1.08 -23.16
N ARG A 129 5.80 -0.18 -22.25
CA ARG A 129 7.23 0.01 -21.96
C ARG A 129 7.86 -1.23 -21.33
N CYS A 130 7.17 -1.85 -20.39
CA CYS A 130 7.65 -3.06 -19.72
C CYS A 130 7.76 -4.23 -20.72
N ALA A 131 6.82 -4.35 -21.67
CA ALA A 131 6.80 -5.41 -22.68
C ALA A 131 8.02 -5.39 -23.64
N GLN A 132 8.75 -4.27 -23.70
CA GLN A 132 9.95 -4.13 -24.55
C GLN A 132 11.23 -4.56 -23.83
N THR A 133 11.16 -4.91 -22.55
CA THR A 133 12.32 -5.27 -21.73
C THR A 133 12.74 -6.73 -21.93
N GLU A 134 13.99 -7.04 -21.57
CA GLU A 134 14.47 -8.42 -21.50
C GLU A 134 13.71 -9.23 -20.46
N ASP A 135 13.37 -8.62 -19.33
CA ASP A 135 12.62 -9.23 -18.25
C ASP A 135 11.22 -9.71 -18.71
N ALA A 136 10.60 -9.01 -19.65
CA ALA A 136 9.30 -9.42 -20.22
C ALA A 136 9.38 -10.70 -21.05
N LYS A 137 10.56 -11.06 -21.55
CA LYS A 137 10.83 -12.33 -22.27
C LYS A 137 11.28 -13.42 -21.29
N GLU A 138 12.09 -13.04 -20.30
CA GLU A 138 12.63 -13.96 -19.29
C GLU A 138 11.51 -14.59 -18.43
N GLY A 139 10.52 -13.80 -18.01
CA GLY A 139 9.43 -14.29 -17.16
C GLY A 139 8.69 -15.50 -17.75
N PRO A 140 8.09 -15.38 -18.94
CA PRO A 140 7.45 -16.50 -19.63
C PRO A 140 8.39 -17.69 -19.90
N ALA A 141 9.64 -17.43 -20.29
CA ALA A 141 10.63 -18.49 -20.54
C ALA A 141 10.93 -19.29 -19.27
N ALA A 142 11.25 -18.61 -18.17
CA ALA A 142 11.51 -19.22 -16.88
C ALA A 142 10.30 -20.03 -16.37
N PHE A 143 9.09 -19.51 -16.57
CA PHE A 143 7.85 -20.21 -16.22
C PHE A 143 7.68 -21.51 -16.98
N LEU A 144 7.87 -21.52 -18.30
CA LEU A 144 7.77 -22.71 -19.14
C LEU A 144 8.86 -23.74 -18.79
N GLU A 145 10.06 -23.28 -18.50
CA GLU A 145 11.22 -24.11 -18.13
C GLU A 145 11.21 -24.54 -16.66
N LYS A 146 10.23 -24.09 -15.86
CA LYS A 146 10.10 -24.37 -14.41
C LYS A 146 11.37 -24.03 -13.62
N ARG A 147 12.02 -22.92 -13.94
CA ARG A 147 13.20 -22.39 -13.25
C ARG A 147 12.93 -21.02 -12.63
N THR A 148 13.78 -20.61 -11.72
CA THR A 148 13.77 -19.23 -11.20
C THR A 148 14.19 -18.25 -12.29
N PRO A 149 13.43 -17.15 -12.51
CA PRO A 149 13.80 -16.11 -13.46
C PRO A 149 15.05 -15.34 -13.00
N ASN A 150 15.81 -14.84 -13.98
CA ASN A 150 16.99 -14.01 -13.75
C ASN A 150 16.74 -12.60 -14.30
N TRP A 151 16.22 -11.72 -13.44
CA TRP A 151 15.85 -10.36 -13.82
C TRP A 151 17.06 -9.48 -14.11
N LYS A 152 17.05 -8.78 -15.24
CA LYS A 152 18.12 -7.89 -15.70
C LYS A 152 17.84 -6.41 -15.41
N CYS A 153 16.60 -6.04 -15.18
CA CYS A 153 16.12 -4.65 -15.10
C CYS A 153 16.34 -3.87 -16.42
N ALA A 154 16.32 -4.53 -17.55
CA ALA A 154 16.64 -3.99 -18.86
C ALA A 154 15.59 -4.39 -19.91
#